data_c9314d40bf1bf89876eb4d9bd503df60
#
_entry.id   c9314d40bf1bf89876eb4d9bd503df60
#
_cell.length_a   1.000
_cell.length_b   1.000
_cell.length_c   1.000
_cell.angle_alpha   90.00
_cell.angle_beta   90.00
_cell.angle_gamma   90.00
#
_symmetry.space_group_name_H-M   'P 1'
#
loop_
_entity.id
_entity.type
_entity.pdbx_description
1 polymer ?
#
loop_
_entity_poly.entity_id
_entity_poly.type
_entity_poly.pdbx_seq_one_letter_code
_entity_poly.pdbx_strand_id
1 'polypeptide(L)'
;MLQPLTDPLVPDAVQRWSASDFAKNGRFIQDLAGPIFALLAPKPGERILDLGCGDGTLTAEIEAAGADVLGIDNSDELLAVARMKGLSVKKADAHALDYVQEFDAVFSNAALHWMRGPDLIVGGVARALRPGGRFVGEFGGHGNIAAIATAMRAVVKGRGGNPARAVRWYFPTVEEYGTLLSGHGFAVHEIVLVPRLTPLKVDMQGWLRTFCRFFFDQFEEPERSEVLAEMVDLLKPSLCDSQGRWTIELVRLRFSAERRSGE
;
A
#
# COMPACT_ATOMS: atom_id res chain seq x y z
N MET A 1 1.60 -13.72 -25.64
CA MET A 1 0.32 -13.17 -25.19
C MET A 1 0.12 -13.58 -23.75
N LEU A 2 0.30 -12.67 -22.80
CA LEU A 2 0.01 -12.89 -21.39
C LEU A 2 -1.51 -12.83 -21.23
N GLN A 3 -2.13 -13.91 -20.74
CA GLN A 3 -3.55 -13.92 -20.42
C GLN A 3 -3.85 -12.89 -19.30
N PRO A 4 -4.97 -12.17 -19.37
CA PRO A 4 -5.37 -11.26 -18.31
C PRO A 4 -5.59 -12.04 -17.00
N LEU A 5 -5.11 -11.48 -15.87
CA LEU A 5 -5.13 -12.05 -14.53
C LEU A 5 -6.53 -12.07 -13.87
N THR A 6 -7.58 -12.29 -14.64
CA THR A 6 -8.96 -12.43 -14.15
C THR A 6 -9.40 -13.89 -14.22
N ASP A 7 -9.02 -14.68 -13.21
CA ASP A 7 -9.68 -15.96 -12.95
C ASP A 7 -10.73 -15.75 -11.84
N PRO A 8 -12.04 -15.87 -12.14
CA PRO A 8 -13.12 -15.56 -11.20
C PRO A 8 -13.34 -16.61 -10.10
N LEU A 9 -12.50 -17.64 -10.01
CA LEU A 9 -12.77 -18.83 -9.20
C LEU A 9 -11.99 -18.94 -7.88
N VAL A 10 -11.27 -17.91 -7.44
CA VAL A 10 -10.68 -17.91 -6.08
C VAL A 10 -11.19 -16.67 -5.36
N PRO A 11 -11.91 -16.81 -4.23
CA PRO A 11 -12.23 -15.67 -3.39
C PRO A 11 -10.94 -14.91 -3.10
N ASP A 12 -10.90 -13.62 -3.40
CA ASP A 12 -9.77 -12.78 -3.05
C ASP A 12 -9.56 -12.88 -1.55
N ALA A 13 -8.52 -13.59 -1.12
CA ALA A 13 -8.13 -13.58 0.28
C ALA A 13 -7.69 -12.15 0.58
N VAL A 14 -8.63 -11.36 1.06
CA VAL A 14 -8.42 -9.96 1.41
C VAL A 14 -7.41 -9.91 2.54
N GLN A 15 -6.38 -9.08 2.40
CA GLN A 15 -5.47 -8.81 3.51
C GLN A 15 -6.29 -8.35 4.73
N ARG A 16 -6.13 -9.05 5.85
CA ARG A 16 -6.76 -8.67 7.11
C ARG A 16 -5.71 -8.00 7.99
N TRP A 17 -6.03 -6.84 8.48
CA TRP A 17 -5.16 -6.08 9.35
C TRP A 17 -5.54 -6.30 10.80
N SER A 18 -4.54 -6.66 11.62
CA SER A 18 -4.64 -6.59 13.07
C SER A 18 -4.07 -5.26 13.53
N ALA A 19 -4.86 -4.48 14.24
CA ALA A 19 -4.43 -3.15 14.72
C ALA A 19 -3.20 -3.27 15.64
N SER A 20 -3.14 -4.29 16.50
CA SER A 20 -2.01 -4.54 17.40
C SER A 20 -0.74 -4.94 16.65
N ASP A 21 -0.85 -5.82 15.64
CA ASP A 21 0.29 -6.23 14.82
C ASP A 21 0.78 -5.08 13.95
N PHE A 22 -0.14 -4.28 13.40
CA PHE A 22 0.20 -3.09 12.62
C PHE A 22 0.91 -2.04 13.49
N ALA A 23 0.42 -1.77 14.69
CA ALA A 23 1.07 -0.85 15.63
C ALA A 23 2.48 -1.30 16.02
N LYS A 24 2.71 -2.61 16.14
CA LYS A 24 4.02 -3.18 16.48
C LYS A 24 4.98 -3.21 15.28
N ASN A 25 4.50 -3.64 14.11
CA ASN A 25 5.34 -4.01 12.98
C ASN A 25 5.29 -2.98 11.83
N GLY A 26 4.29 -2.08 11.80
CA GLY A 26 4.05 -1.11 10.74
C GLY A 26 4.57 0.31 10.99
N ARG A 27 5.05 0.63 12.20
CA ARG A 27 5.49 2.00 12.55
C ARG A 27 6.55 2.58 11.62
N PHE A 28 7.42 1.75 11.06
CA PHE A 28 8.43 2.23 10.10
C PHE A 28 7.81 2.93 8.88
N ILE A 29 6.57 2.59 8.50
CA ILE A 29 5.85 3.23 7.39
C ILE A 29 5.66 4.71 7.67
N GLN A 30 5.33 5.07 8.90
CA GLN A 30 5.15 6.44 9.36
C GLN A 30 6.49 7.15 9.49
N ASP A 31 7.48 6.49 10.12
CA ASP A 31 8.85 7.03 10.27
C ASP A 31 9.47 7.43 8.91
N LEU A 32 9.03 6.79 7.82
CA LEU A 32 9.52 7.01 6.45
C LEU A 32 8.63 7.95 5.62
N ALA A 33 7.53 8.47 6.15
CA ALA A 33 6.55 9.25 5.41
C ALA A 33 6.93 10.73 5.21
N GLY A 34 7.97 11.24 5.89
CA GLY A 34 8.36 12.66 5.80
C GLY A 34 8.44 13.20 4.36
N PRO A 35 9.15 12.54 3.42
CA PRO A 35 9.26 13.04 2.05
C PRO A 35 7.94 13.08 1.28
N ILE A 36 7.03 12.11 1.47
CA ILE A 36 5.73 12.11 0.79
C ILE A 36 4.79 13.13 1.41
N PHE A 37 4.89 13.35 2.72
CA PHE A 37 4.15 14.42 3.40
C PHE A 37 4.59 15.81 2.90
N ALA A 38 5.89 16.02 2.73
CA ALA A 38 6.43 17.25 2.14
C ALA A 38 5.95 17.46 0.69
N LEU A 39 5.81 16.38 -0.08
CA LEU A 39 5.29 16.45 -1.46
C LEU A 39 3.78 16.76 -1.50
N LEU A 40 3.01 16.27 -0.53
CA LEU A 40 1.60 16.67 -0.36
C LEU A 40 1.48 18.16 -0.06
N ALA A 41 2.36 18.70 0.80
CA ALA A 41 2.36 20.10 1.23
C ALA A 41 0.94 20.60 1.60
N PRO A 42 0.28 20.01 2.63
CA PRO A 42 -1.09 20.35 2.98
C PRO A 42 -1.18 21.80 3.42
N LYS A 43 -2.28 22.49 3.05
CA LYS A 43 -2.50 23.90 3.38
C LYS A 43 -3.72 24.06 4.28
N PRO A 44 -3.73 25.05 5.18
CA PRO A 44 -4.92 25.35 5.97
C PRO A 44 -6.16 25.60 5.09
N GLY A 45 -7.27 24.93 5.47
CA GLY A 45 -8.54 25.04 4.78
C GLY A 45 -8.70 24.19 3.51
N GLU A 46 -7.67 23.47 3.06
CA GLU A 46 -7.83 22.49 2.00
C GLU A 46 -8.65 21.29 2.48
N ARG A 47 -9.52 20.77 1.62
CA ARG A 47 -10.20 19.50 1.86
C ARG A 47 -9.42 18.35 1.23
N ILE A 48 -8.93 17.44 2.05
CA ILE A 48 -8.04 16.35 1.64
C ILE A 48 -8.67 14.98 1.92
N LEU A 49 -8.64 14.08 0.93
CA LEU A 49 -8.99 12.66 1.10
C LEU A 49 -7.70 11.87 1.37
N ASP A 50 -7.62 11.21 2.53
CA ASP A 50 -6.57 10.23 2.84
C ASP A 50 -7.06 8.82 2.48
N LEU A 51 -6.58 8.32 1.34
CA LEU A 51 -7.00 7.06 0.72
C LEU A 51 -6.16 5.89 1.25
N GLY A 52 -6.78 5.02 2.06
CA GLY A 52 -6.10 3.96 2.80
C GLY A 52 -5.44 4.50 4.07
N CYS A 53 -6.19 5.27 4.85
CA CYS A 53 -5.70 6.04 6.01
C CYS A 53 -5.20 5.16 7.18
N GLY A 54 -5.56 3.87 7.19
CA GLY A 54 -5.20 2.93 8.24
C GLY A 54 -5.64 3.37 9.63
N ASP A 55 -4.69 3.42 10.58
CA ASP A 55 -4.92 3.86 11.97
C ASP A 55 -5.00 5.39 12.14
N GLY A 56 -4.95 6.14 11.03
CA GLY A 56 -5.10 7.58 10.98
C GLY A 56 -3.87 8.38 11.45
N THR A 57 -2.69 7.77 11.58
CA THR A 57 -1.53 8.52 12.08
C THR A 57 -1.12 9.64 11.12
N LEU A 58 -1.03 9.39 9.81
CA LEU A 58 -0.72 10.44 8.84
C LEU A 58 -1.92 11.38 8.62
N THR A 59 -3.15 10.88 8.72
CA THR A 59 -4.37 11.69 8.70
C THR A 59 -4.30 12.79 9.77
N ALA A 60 -3.91 12.43 11.01
CA ALA A 60 -3.74 13.39 12.10
C ALA A 60 -2.65 14.45 11.82
N GLU A 61 -1.55 14.06 11.14
CA GLU A 61 -0.50 15.00 10.76
C GLU A 61 -0.99 16.00 9.68
N ILE A 62 -1.80 15.52 8.71
CA ILE A 62 -2.39 16.37 7.67
C ILE A 62 -3.40 17.34 8.31
N GLU A 63 -4.23 16.86 9.24
CA GLU A 63 -5.19 17.69 10.00
C GLU A 63 -4.48 18.74 10.86
N ALA A 64 -3.37 18.36 11.52
CA ALA A 64 -2.55 19.28 12.31
C ALA A 64 -1.90 20.38 11.47
N ALA A 65 -1.73 20.19 10.15
CA ALA A 65 -1.30 21.22 9.21
C ALA A 65 -2.44 22.20 8.83
N GLY A 66 -3.65 22.00 9.35
CA GLY A 66 -4.81 22.87 9.18
C GLY A 66 -5.77 22.50 8.05
N ALA A 67 -5.60 21.32 7.44
CA ALA A 67 -6.51 20.81 6.42
C ALA A 67 -7.77 20.17 7.03
N ASP A 68 -8.90 20.19 6.30
CA ASP A 68 -10.09 19.36 6.58
C ASP A 68 -9.88 17.98 5.93
N VAL A 69 -9.69 16.94 6.75
CA VAL A 69 -9.31 15.63 6.25
C VAL A 69 -10.42 14.62 6.43
N LEU A 70 -10.73 13.89 5.36
CA LEU A 70 -11.53 12.67 5.42
C LEU A 70 -10.62 11.47 5.15
N GLY A 71 -10.43 10.60 6.16
CA GLY A 71 -9.73 9.33 5.96
C GLY A 71 -10.69 8.22 5.53
N ILE A 72 -10.28 7.40 4.56
CA ILE A 72 -11.02 6.18 4.21
C ILE A 72 -10.11 4.96 4.22
N ASP A 73 -10.64 3.85 4.74
CA ASP A 73 -9.99 2.53 4.75
C ASP A 73 -11.06 1.43 4.71
N ASN A 74 -10.69 0.20 4.38
CA ASN A 74 -11.59 -0.95 4.41
C ASN A 74 -11.49 -1.76 5.72
N SER A 75 -10.51 -1.48 6.58
CA SER A 75 -10.27 -2.19 7.84
C SER A 75 -11.02 -1.56 9.00
N ASP A 76 -12.02 -2.26 9.52
CA ASP A 76 -12.76 -1.81 10.72
C ASP A 76 -11.86 -1.66 11.94
N GLU A 77 -10.86 -2.55 12.11
CA GLU A 77 -9.94 -2.51 13.24
C GLU A 77 -9.04 -1.26 13.22
N LEU A 78 -8.48 -0.93 12.06
CA LEU A 78 -7.65 0.27 11.93
C LEU A 78 -8.48 1.54 12.06
N LEU A 79 -9.65 1.59 11.44
CA LEU A 79 -10.57 2.72 11.55
C LEU A 79 -11.07 2.93 13.00
N ALA A 80 -11.20 1.87 13.79
CA ALA A 80 -11.54 2.01 15.21
C ALA A 80 -10.44 2.78 15.96
N VAL A 81 -9.16 2.51 15.66
CA VAL A 81 -8.03 3.26 16.24
C VAL A 81 -8.04 4.71 15.79
N ALA A 82 -8.29 4.98 14.49
CA ALA A 82 -8.38 6.34 13.96
C ALA A 82 -9.52 7.14 14.60
N ARG A 83 -10.68 6.51 14.82
CA ARG A 83 -11.83 7.15 15.54
C ARG A 83 -11.50 7.49 16.98
N MET A 84 -10.74 6.63 17.68
CA MET A 84 -10.29 6.93 19.05
C MET A 84 -9.36 8.14 19.13
N LYS A 85 -8.66 8.49 18.01
CA LYS A 85 -7.88 9.73 17.88
C LYS A 85 -8.74 10.95 17.57
N GLY A 86 -10.07 10.80 17.42
CA GLY A 86 -10.99 11.89 17.09
C GLY A 86 -11.05 12.25 15.61
N LEU A 87 -10.45 11.46 14.72
CA LEU A 87 -10.34 11.74 13.28
C LEU A 87 -11.64 11.47 12.54
N SER A 88 -11.90 12.26 11.49
CA SER A 88 -13.01 12.04 10.56
C SER A 88 -12.65 10.90 9.60
N VAL A 89 -13.19 9.69 9.86
CA VAL A 89 -12.87 8.50 9.05
C VAL A 89 -14.11 7.70 8.69
N LYS A 90 -14.12 7.12 7.47
CA LYS A 90 -15.23 6.34 6.92
C LYS A 90 -14.71 5.00 6.38
N LYS A 91 -15.46 3.92 6.62
CA LYS A 91 -15.21 2.66 5.91
C LYS A 91 -15.69 2.81 4.47
N ALA A 92 -14.79 2.63 3.52
CA ALA A 92 -15.09 2.69 2.09
C ALA A 92 -14.17 1.77 1.30
N ASP A 93 -14.68 1.32 0.15
CA ASP A 93 -13.89 0.63 -0.87
C ASP A 93 -13.34 1.65 -1.86
N ALA A 94 -12.02 1.69 -2.01
CA ALA A 94 -11.33 2.59 -2.93
C ALA A 94 -11.74 2.36 -4.41
N HIS A 95 -12.27 1.17 -4.75
CA HIS A 95 -12.76 0.87 -6.10
C HIS A 95 -14.12 1.49 -6.41
N ALA A 96 -14.85 1.96 -5.39
CA ALA A 96 -16.20 2.49 -5.49
C ALA A 96 -16.32 3.91 -4.91
N LEU A 97 -15.34 4.78 -5.19
CA LEU A 97 -15.41 6.18 -4.76
C LEU A 97 -16.56 6.90 -5.46
N ASP A 98 -17.46 7.47 -4.68
CA ASP A 98 -18.67 8.18 -5.11
C ASP A 98 -18.56 9.71 -5.01
N TYR A 99 -17.40 10.24 -4.66
CA TYR A 99 -17.12 11.66 -4.53
C TYR A 99 -16.97 12.34 -5.89
N VAL A 100 -17.50 13.58 -6.03
CA VAL A 100 -17.42 14.36 -7.26
C VAL A 100 -16.93 15.77 -6.95
N GLN A 101 -15.69 16.10 -7.34
CA GLN A 101 -15.08 17.42 -7.18
C GLN A 101 -15.19 17.99 -5.76
N GLU A 102 -14.95 17.14 -4.77
CA GLU A 102 -15.07 17.53 -3.36
C GLU A 102 -13.72 17.89 -2.73
N PHE A 103 -12.61 17.34 -3.26
CA PHE A 103 -11.30 17.43 -2.62
C PHE A 103 -10.32 18.30 -3.42
N ASP A 104 -9.51 19.07 -2.70
CA ASP A 104 -8.39 19.83 -3.24
C ASP A 104 -7.16 18.95 -3.44
N ALA A 105 -7.04 17.89 -2.62
CA ALA A 105 -6.02 16.86 -2.77
C ALA A 105 -6.54 15.48 -2.39
N VAL A 106 -5.94 14.45 -3.00
CA VAL A 106 -6.00 13.05 -2.53
C VAL A 106 -4.59 12.63 -2.16
N PHE A 107 -4.45 12.06 -0.97
CA PHE A 107 -3.20 11.51 -0.45
C PHE A 107 -3.34 10.01 -0.27
N SER A 108 -2.27 9.25 -0.54
CA SER A 108 -2.23 7.83 -0.23
C SER A 108 -0.81 7.38 0.08
N ASN A 109 -0.60 6.82 1.26
CA ASN A 109 0.70 6.29 1.63
C ASN A 109 0.63 4.80 2.02
N ALA A 110 1.46 3.98 1.39
CA ALA A 110 1.61 2.54 1.63
C ALA A 110 0.30 1.72 1.49
N ALA A 111 -0.68 2.20 0.74
CA ALA A 111 -1.99 1.57 0.57
C ALA A 111 -2.24 1.02 -0.84
N LEU A 112 -1.93 1.77 -1.90
CA LEU A 112 -2.34 1.46 -3.28
C LEU A 112 -1.85 0.09 -3.80
N HIS A 113 -0.73 -0.42 -3.32
CA HIS A 113 -0.24 -1.75 -3.73
C HIS A 113 -1.07 -2.92 -3.17
N TRP A 114 -1.96 -2.68 -2.21
CA TRP A 114 -2.92 -3.66 -1.71
C TRP A 114 -4.19 -3.73 -2.57
N MET A 115 -4.41 -2.71 -3.42
CA MET A 115 -5.63 -2.48 -4.18
C MET A 115 -5.43 -2.94 -5.62
N ARG A 116 -6.10 -4.02 -6.00
CA ARG A 116 -6.07 -4.53 -7.38
C ARG A 116 -7.08 -3.74 -8.24
N GLY A 117 -6.87 -3.68 -9.56
CA GLY A 117 -7.72 -2.87 -10.44
C GLY A 117 -7.46 -1.37 -10.29
N PRO A 118 -6.21 -0.93 -10.43
CA PRO A 118 -5.80 0.46 -10.22
C PRO A 118 -6.52 1.46 -11.12
N ASP A 119 -7.05 1.02 -12.25
CA ASP A 119 -7.84 1.82 -13.18
C ASP A 119 -9.11 2.39 -12.53
N LEU A 120 -9.85 1.56 -11.79
CA LEU A 120 -11.05 1.99 -11.05
C LEU A 120 -10.71 3.01 -9.97
N ILE A 121 -9.60 2.81 -9.29
CA ILE A 121 -9.15 3.67 -8.19
C ILE A 121 -8.71 5.03 -8.74
N VAL A 122 -7.82 5.05 -9.73
CA VAL A 122 -7.33 6.30 -10.33
C VAL A 122 -8.47 7.07 -10.98
N GLY A 123 -9.40 6.39 -11.67
CA GLY A 123 -10.62 7.00 -12.21
C GLY A 123 -11.54 7.57 -11.12
N GLY A 124 -11.69 6.87 -9.98
CA GLY A 124 -12.42 7.37 -8.82
C GLY A 124 -11.78 8.61 -8.21
N VAL A 125 -10.45 8.60 -8.05
CA VAL A 125 -9.69 9.76 -7.55
C VAL A 125 -9.82 10.97 -8.50
N ALA A 126 -9.74 10.75 -9.82
CA ALA A 126 -9.92 11.81 -10.80
C ALA A 126 -11.30 12.46 -10.70
N ARG A 127 -12.35 11.70 -10.44
CA ARG A 127 -13.70 12.26 -10.20
C ARG A 127 -13.79 13.00 -8.87
N ALA A 128 -13.18 12.49 -7.82
CA ALA A 128 -13.24 13.04 -6.47
C ALA A 128 -12.52 14.39 -6.33
N LEU A 129 -11.47 14.60 -7.10
CA LEU A 129 -10.70 15.83 -7.12
C LEU A 129 -11.42 16.97 -7.84
N ARG A 130 -11.26 18.19 -7.37
CA ARG A 130 -11.57 19.42 -8.10
C ARG A 130 -10.63 19.57 -9.30
N PRO A 131 -11.01 20.30 -10.36
CA PRO A 131 -10.06 20.73 -11.40
C PRO A 131 -8.85 21.45 -10.77
N GLY A 132 -7.63 21.06 -11.16
CA GLY A 132 -6.39 21.55 -10.54
C GLY A 132 -6.05 20.91 -9.18
N GLY A 133 -6.88 20.01 -8.68
CA GLY A 133 -6.60 19.24 -7.47
C GLY A 133 -5.49 18.23 -7.69
N ARG A 134 -4.70 17.95 -6.64
CA ARG A 134 -3.53 17.07 -6.72
C ARG A 134 -3.75 15.67 -6.15
N PHE A 135 -3.18 14.70 -6.80
CA PHE A 135 -3.06 13.32 -6.30
C PHE A 135 -1.59 13.04 -5.96
N VAL A 136 -1.32 12.77 -4.69
CA VAL A 136 0.03 12.52 -4.18
C VAL A 136 0.05 11.17 -3.47
N GLY A 137 0.99 10.31 -3.86
CA GLY A 137 1.05 8.98 -3.25
C GLY A 137 2.43 8.35 -3.26
N GLU A 138 2.65 7.45 -2.29
CA GLU A 138 3.81 6.58 -2.21
C GLU A 138 3.38 5.15 -1.83
N PHE A 139 3.76 4.16 -2.65
CA PHE A 139 3.43 2.77 -2.42
C PHE A 139 4.50 1.83 -2.99
N GLY A 140 4.37 0.52 -2.81
CA GLY A 140 5.33 -0.43 -3.38
C GLY A 140 5.30 -0.37 -4.92
N GLY A 141 6.44 -0.12 -5.53
CA GLY A 141 6.63 -0.13 -6.98
C GLY A 141 7.37 -1.38 -7.48
N HIS A 142 7.73 -1.40 -8.76
CA HIS A 142 8.45 -2.52 -9.38
C HIS A 142 9.73 -2.85 -8.60
N GLY A 143 9.92 -4.13 -8.31
CA GLY A 143 11.06 -4.61 -7.51
C GLY A 143 10.90 -4.53 -5.99
N ASN A 144 9.78 -3.99 -5.47
CA ASN A 144 9.54 -3.92 -4.03
C ASN A 144 9.50 -5.32 -3.42
N ILE A 145 10.24 -5.51 -2.32
CA ILE A 145 10.36 -6.79 -1.57
C ILE A 145 10.63 -8.00 -2.47
N ALA A 146 11.53 -7.85 -3.45
CA ALA A 146 11.76 -8.85 -4.49
C ALA A 146 12.21 -10.21 -3.94
N ALA A 147 13.08 -10.24 -2.92
CA ALA A 147 13.50 -11.47 -2.27
C ALA A 147 12.31 -12.21 -1.63
N ILE A 148 11.45 -11.48 -0.89
CA ILE A 148 10.26 -12.06 -0.25
C ILE A 148 9.28 -12.59 -1.29
N ALA A 149 8.99 -11.81 -2.34
CA ALA A 149 8.10 -12.24 -3.42
C ALA A 149 8.64 -13.48 -4.16
N THR A 150 9.95 -13.58 -4.33
CA THR A 150 10.60 -14.75 -4.96
C THR A 150 10.52 -15.97 -4.04
N ALA A 151 10.79 -15.83 -2.74
CA ALA A 151 10.66 -16.91 -1.77
C ALA A 151 9.21 -17.45 -1.71
N MET A 152 8.20 -16.57 -1.69
CA MET A 152 6.79 -16.98 -1.75
C MET A 152 6.49 -17.84 -3.00
N ARG A 153 6.98 -17.43 -4.17
CA ARG A 153 6.81 -18.19 -5.42
C ARG A 153 7.53 -19.53 -5.38
N ALA A 154 8.74 -19.58 -4.82
CA ALA A 154 9.51 -20.80 -4.68
C ALA A 154 8.81 -21.82 -3.77
N VAL A 155 8.32 -21.39 -2.62
CA VAL A 155 7.59 -22.22 -1.66
C VAL A 155 6.33 -22.81 -2.28
N VAL A 156 5.51 -21.99 -2.97
CA VAL A 156 4.30 -22.48 -3.65
C VAL A 156 4.64 -23.46 -4.76
N LYS A 157 5.68 -23.18 -5.57
CA LYS A 157 6.14 -24.09 -6.63
C LYS A 157 6.62 -25.42 -6.07
N GLY A 158 7.40 -25.41 -4.98
CA GLY A 158 7.89 -26.61 -4.31
C GLY A 158 6.77 -27.52 -3.81
N ARG A 159 5.60 -26.96 -3.50
CA ARG A 159 4.39 -27.68 -3.08
C ARG A 159 3.42 -28.01 -4.24
N GLY A 160 3.84 -27.83 -5.50
CA GLY A 160 3.02 -28.13 -6.67
C GLY A 160 1.93 -27.10 -6.95
N GLY A 161 1.92 -25.97 -6.24
CA GLY A 161 0.97 -24.87 -6.46
C GLY A 161 1.37 -23.94 -7.61
N ASN A 162 0.51 -22.97 -7.92
CA ASN A 162 0.74 -21.99 -8.99
C ASN A 162 1.51 -20.75 -8.44
N PRO A 163 2.81 -20.56 -8.80
CA PRO A 163 3.61 -19.43 -8.33
C PRO A 163 3.05 -18.04 -8.68
N ALA A 164 2.24 -17.93 -9.76
CA ALA A 164 1.62 -16.66 -10.15
C ALA A 164 0.59 -16.17 -9.12
N ARG A 165 0.06 -17.09 -8.29
CA ARG A 165 -0.90 -16.78 -7.23
C ARG A 165 -0.25 -16.44 -5.88
N ALA A 166 1.04 -16.65 -5.75
CA ALA A 166 1.77 -16.42 -4.48
C ALA A 166 1.85 -14.95 -4.10
N VAL A 167 1.89 -14.04 -5.08
CA VAL A 167 2.06 -12.60 -4.88
C VAL A 167 0.82 -11.87 -5.38
N ARG A 168 0.22 -11.06 -4.51
CA ARG A 168 -1.04 -10.36 -4.79
C ARG A 168 -0.90 -8.84 -4.86
N TRP A 169 0.27 -8.31 -4.54
CA TRP A 169 0.51 -6.87 -4.60
C TRP A 169 0.59 -6.37 -6.04
N TYR A 170 0.16 -5.15 -6.22
CA TYR A 170 0.35 -4.38 -7.44
C TYR A 170 1.60 -3.51 -7.31
N PHE A 171 2.67 -3.88 -8.00
CA PHE A 171 3.96 -3.19 -8.00
C PHE A 171 4.31 -2.71 -9.42
N PRO A 172 3.75 -1.58 -9.87
CA PRO A 172 3.97 -1.08 -11.22
C PRO A 172 5.36 -0.46 -11.40
N THR A 173 5.78 -0.37 -12.65
CA THR A 173 6.88 0.48 -13.08
C THR A 173 6.44 1.95 -13.12
N VAL A 174 7.40 2.87 -13.26
CA VAL A 174 7.14 4.30 -13.48
C VAL A 174 6.30 4.52 -14.74
N GLU A 175 6.64 3.82 -15.82
CA GLU A 175 5.94 3.95 -17.10
C GLU A 175 4.49 3.45 -17.04
N GLU A 176 4.26 2.28 -16.44
CA GLU A 176 2.91 1.71 -16.29
C GLU A 176 2.00 2.64 -15.49
N TYR A 177 2.47 3.13 -14.33
CA TYR A 177 1.65 3.97 -13.48
C TYR A 177 1.50 5.40 -14.02
N GLY A 178 2.54 5.95 -14.66
CA GLY A 178 2.48 7.24 -15.35
C GLY A 178 1.49 7.24 -16.51
N THR A 179 1.45 6.14 -17.30
CA THR A 179 0.48 5.95 -18.36
C THR A 179 -0.95 5.87 -17.82
N LEU A 180 -1.14 5.14 -16.73
CA LEU A 180 -2.43 5.03 -16.05
C LEU A 180 -2.93 6.41 -15.56
N LEU A 181 -2.09 7.18 -14.86
CA LEU A 181 -2.44 8.52 -14.40
C LEU A 181 -2.83 9.44 -15.57
N SER A 182 -2.01 9.45 -16.62
CA SER A 182 -2.25 10.29 -17.81
C SER A 182 -3.53 9.91 -18.54
N GLY A 183 -3.86 8.60 -18.60
CA GLY A 183 -5.10 8.07 -19.18
C GLY A 183 -6.37 8.53 -18.45
N HIS A 184 -6.25 8.85 -17.16
CA HIS A 184 -7.34 9.41 -16.34
C HIS A 184 -7.32 10.94 -16.23
N GLY A 185 -6.58 11.63 -17.10
CA GLY A 185 -6.59 13.10 -17.18
C GLY A 185 -5.68 13.79 -16.17
N PHE A 186 -4.69 13.08 -15.60
CA PHE A 186 -3.69 13.72 -14.77
C PHE A 186 -2.51 14.27 -15.58
N ALA A 187 -1.99 15.41 -15.16
CA ALA A 187 -0.65 15.89 -15.49
C ALA A 187 0.32 15.38 -14.42
N VAL A 188 1.25 14.49 -14.79
CA VAL A 188 2.23 13.93 -13.87
C VAL A 188 3.39 14.90 -13.72
N HIS A 189 3.61 15.43 -12.51
CA HIS A 189 4.70 16.35 -12.21
C HIS A 189 5.97 15.61 -11.76
N GLU A 190 5.80 14.57 -10.96
CA GLU A 190 6.88 13.73 -10.47
C GLU A 190 6.40 12.28 -10.41
N ILE A 191 7.22 11.35 -10.86
CA ILE A 191 7.03 9.91 -10.63
C ILE A 191 8.38 9.22 -10.64
N VAL A 192 8.74 8.55 -9.52
CA VAL A 192 10.05 7.93 -9.35
C VAL A 192 9.95 6.61 -8.57
N LEU A 193 10.88 5.68 -8.84
CA LEU A 193 11.13 4.55 -7.95
C LEU A 193 12.24 4.92 -6.97
N VAL A 194 11.96 4.78 -5.68
CA VAL A 194 12.88 5.09 -4.58
C VAL A 194 13.28 3.79 -3.87
N PRO A 195 14.46 3.21 -4.17
CA PRO A 195 14.99 2.09 -3.41
C PRO A 195 15.31 2.50 -1.98
N ARG A 196 14.95 1.65 -1.02
CA ARG A 196 15.12 1.94 0.40
C ARG A 196 15.38 0.67 1.19
N LEU A 197 16.62 0.44 1.58
CA LEU A 197 16.94 -0.63 2.53
C LEU A 197 16.41 -0.23 3.92
N THR A 198 15.56 -1.07 4.49
CA THR A 198 14.87 -0.75 5.75
C THR A 198 15.20 -1.81 6.79
N PRO A 199 15.98 -1.46 7.85
CA PRO A 199 16.21 -2.36 8.97
C PRO A 199 14.89 -2.67 9.68
N LEU A 200 14.68 -3.95 9.99
CA LEU A 200 13.52 -4.37 10.77
C LEU A 200 13.77 -4.17 12.27
N LYS A 201 12.82 -3.55 12.94
CA LYS A 201 12.79 -3.44 14.42
C LYS A 201 12.23 -4.71 15.08
N VAL A 202 11.73 -5.65 14.26
CA VAL A 202 11.15 -6.93 14.65
C VAL A 202 11.84 -8.04 13.86
N ASP A 203 11.64 -9.30 14.25
CA ASP A 203 12.13 -10.43 13.46
C ASP A 203 11.37 -10.59 12.13
N MET A 204 11.94 -11.34 11.21
CA MET A 204 11.35 -11.61 9.90
C MET A 204 10.01 -12.36 10.02
N GLN A 205 9.84 -13.24 11.01
CA GLN A 205 8.58 -13.95 11.22
C GLN A 205 7.44 -12.99 11.56
N GLY A 206 7.69 -12.04 12.46
CA GLY A 206 6.71 -11.01 12.84
C GLY A 206 6.31 -10.16 11.65
N TRP A 207 7.28 -9.77 10.82
CA TRP A 207 7.02 -9.02 9.61
C TRP A 207 6.17 -9.82 8.61
N LEU A 208 6.56 -11.07 8.32
CA LEU A 208 5.84 -11.94 7.40
C LEU A 208 4.40 -12.21 7.85
N ARG A 209 4.18 -12.50 9.13
CA ARG A 209 2.83 -12.71 9.69
C ARG A 209 1.93 -11.48 9.54
N THR A 210 2.50 -10.27 9.60
CA THR A 210 1.73 -9.02 9.49
C THR A 210 1.43 -8.68 8.04
N PHE A 211 2.45 -8.67 7.17
CA PHE A 211 2.33 -8.15 5.81
C PHE A 211 2.09 -9.23 4.74
N CYS A 212 2.29 -10.50 5.06
CA CYS A 212 2.04 -11.61 4.14
C CYS A 212 0.92 -12.54 4.64
N ARG A 213 0.04 -12.07 5.53
CA ARG A 213 -1.02 -12.89 6.12
C ARG A 213 -1.87 -13.58 5.06
N PHE A 214 -2.26 -12.89 4.00
CA PHE A 214 -2.99 -13.45 2.87
C PHE A 214 -2.29 -14.66 2.22
N PHE A 215 -0.96 -14.73 2.33
CA PHE A 215 -0.18 -15.85 1.83
C PHE A 215 -0.22 -17.04 2.80
N PHE A 216 -0.06 -16.80 4.09
CA PHE A 216 -0.05 -17.86 5.09
C PHE A 216 -1.45 -18.41 5.40
N ASP A 217 -2.50 -17.63 5.25
CA ASP A 217 -3.89 -18.04 5.50
C ASP A 217 -4.40 -19.14 4.52
N GLN A 218 -3.67 -19.42 3.43
CA GLN A 218 -4.00 -20.53 2.53
C GLN A 218 -3.46 -21.90 3.01
N PHE A 219 -2.68 -21.94 4.07
CA PHE A 219 -2.13 -23.16 4.67
C PHE A 219 -2.79 -23.41 6.03
N GLU A 220 -3.11 -24.68 6.30
CA GLU A 220 -3.56 -25.11 7.62
C GLU A 220 -2.36 -25.48 8.51
N GLU A 221 -2.55 -25.50 9.84
CA GLU A 221 -1.52 -26.02 10.74
C GLU A 221 -1.45 -27.55 10.65
N PRO A 222 -0.26 -28.18 10.73
CA PRO A 222 1.05 -27.57 11.03
C PRO A 222 1.79 -26.97 9.82
N GLU A 223 1.30 -27.15 8.60
CA GLU A 223 1.97 -26.73 7.36
C GLU A 223 2.24 -25.22 7.35
N ARG A 224 1.33 -24.39 7.86
CA ARG A 224 1.52 -22.93 7.96
C ARG A 224 2.80 -22.57 8.73
N SER A 225 3.05 -23.25 9.84
CA SER A 225 4.26 -23.05 10.65
C SER A 225 5.52 -23.50 9.93
N GLU A 226 5.45 -24.61 9.19
CA GLU A 226 6.56 -25.12 8.37
C GLU A 226 6.89 -24.17 7.21
N VAL A 227 5.86 -23.67 6.51
CA VAL A 227 6.01 -22.68 5.43
C VAL A 227 6.65 -21.39 5.95
N LEU A 228 6.26 -20.93 7.13
CA LEU A 228 6.85 -19.73 7.72
C LEU A 228 8.34 -19.95 8.04
N ALA A 229 8.70 -21.09 8.61
CA ALA A 229 10.10 -21.44 8.90
C ALA A 229 10.93 -21.53 7.60
N GLU A 230 10.43 -22.22 6.58
CA GLU A 230 11.06 -22.33 5.27
C GLU A 230 11.28 -20.95 4.62
N MET A 231 10.27 -20.06 4.70
CA MET A 231 10.39 -18.70 4.20
C MET A 231 11.53 -17.93 4.88
N VAL A 232 11.63 -18.03 6.20
CA VAL A 232 12.70 -17.38 6.97
C VAL A 232 14.06 -17.92 6.58
N ASP A 233 14.21 -19.24 6.43
CA ASP A 233 15.46 -19.87 6.03
C ASP A 233 15.88 -19.47 4.61
N LEU A 234 14.94 -19.38 3.66
CA LEU A 234 15.21 -18.90 2.30
C LEU A 234 15.65 -17.44 2.26
N LEU A 235 15.11 -16.60 3.14
CA LEU A 235 15.38 -15.16 3.16
C LEU A 235 16.66 -14.81 3.92
N LYS A 236 17.07 -15.65 4.88
CA LYS A 236 18.19 -15.38 5.78
C LYS A 236 19.50 -15.04 5.08
N PRO A 237 19.94 -15.77 4.03
CA PRO A 237 21.20 -15.48 3.35
C PRO A 237 21.25 -14.10 2.70
N SER A 238 20.10 -13.54 2.30
CA SER A 238 20.01 -12.28 1.58
C SER A 238 19.63 -11.08 2.44
N LEU A 239 18.83 -11.31 3.50
CA LEU A 239 18.19 -10.24 4.26
C LEU A 239 18.61 -10.20 5.74
N CYS A 240 19.45 -11.14 6.21
CA CYS A 240 19.93 -11.19 7.59
C CYS A 240 21.44 -11.13 7.62
N ASP A 241 22.00 -10.19 8.40
CA ASP A 241 23.46 -10.09 8.55
C ASP A 241 24.00 -11.12 9.55
N SER A 242 25.34 -11.16 9.67
CA SER A 242 26.04 -12.07 10.59
C SER A 242 25.75 -11.83 12.07
N GLN A 243 25.14 -10.71 12.42
CA GLN A 243 24.71 -10.37 13.78
C GLN A 243 23.22 -10.67 14.03
N GLY A 244 22.52 -11.28 13.04
CA GLY A 244 21.11 -11.60 13.16
C GLY A 244 20.16 -10.41 12.91
N ARG A 245 20.66 -9.30 12.36
CA ARG A 245 19.82 -8.14 12.05
C ARG A 245 19.21 -8.27 10.67
N TRP A 246 17.90 -8.10 10.60
CA TRP A 246 17.13 -8.21 9.37
C TRP A 246 16.95 -6.86 8.68
N THR A 247 17.02 -6.86 7.36
CA THR A 247 16.76 -5.71 6.50
C THR A 247 15.85 -6.13 5.36
N ILE A 248 14.89 -5.30 4.98
CA ILE A 248 14.03 -5.53 3.81
C ILE A 248 14.35 -4.52 2.70
N GLU A 249 14.19 -4.98 1.47
CA GLU A 249 14.41 -4.19 0.25
C GLU A 249 13.09 -3.54 -0.16
N LEU A 250 12.83 -2.33 0.30
CA LEU A 250 11.69 -1.58 -0.21
C LEU A 250 12.08 -0.85 -1.50
N VAL A 251 11.19 -0.89 -2.47
CA VAL A 251 11.21 -0.01 -3.64
C VAL A 251 9.87 0.72 -3.68
N ARG A 252 9.89 2.02 -3.42
CA ARG A 252 8.68 2.83 -3.38
C ARG A 252 8.49 3.59 -4.68
N LEU A 253 7.32 3.45 -5.29
CA LEU A 253 6.87 4.34 -6.33
C LEU A 253 6.24 5.55 -5.65
N ARG A 254 6.85 6.73 -5.84
CA ARG A 254 6.37 8.02 -5.34
C ARG A 254 5.95 8.86 -6.52
N PHE A 255 4.82 9.58 -6.39
CA PHE A 255 4.33 10.44 -7.45
C PHE A 255 3.56 11.65 -6.91
N SER A 256 3.55 12.68 -7.74
CA SER A 256 2.66 13.83 -7.65
C SER A 256 2.08 14.10 -9.03
N ALA A 257 0.75 14.22 -9.09
CA ALA A 257 0.04 14.48 -10.32
C ALA A 257 -1.13 15.44 -10.05
N GLU A 258 -1.48 16.28 -11.03
CA GLU A 258 -2.54 17.25 -10.95
C GLU A 258 -3.67 16.88 -11.91
N ARG A 259 -4.91 16.93 -11.45
CA ARG A 259 -6.07 16.76 -12.30
C ARG A 259 -6.16 17.94 -13.27
N ARG A 260 -6.05 17.67 -14.57
CA ARG A 260 -6.21 18.73 -15.60
C ARG A 260 -7.58 19.38 -15.47
N SER A 261 -7.60 20.72 -15.57
CA SER A 261 -8.84 21.43 -15.80
C SER A 261 -9.34 21.02 -17.20
N GLY A 262 -10.54 20.46 -17.31
CA GLY A 262 -11.13 20.16 -18.60
C GLY A 262 -11.19 21.44 -19.43
N GLU A 263 -10.82 21.35 -20.71
CA GLU A 263 -11.10 22.39 -21.68
C GLU A 263 -12.60 22.51 -21.92
#